data_a816fb791a3577a3599e2a72fc51850c
#
_entry.id   a816fb791a3577a3599e2a72fc51850c
#
_cell.length_a   1.000
_cell.length_b   1.000
_cell.length_c   1.000
_cell.angle_alpha   90.00
_cell.angle_beta   90.00
_cell.angle_gamma   90.00
#
_symmetry.space_group_name_H-M   'P 1'
#
loop_
_entity.id
_entity.type
_entity.pdbx_description
1 polymer ?
#
loop_
_entity_poly.entity_id
_entity_poly.type
_entity_poly.pdbx_seq_one_letter_code
_entity_poly.pdbx_strand_id
1 'polypeptide(L)'
;MHGAHTKNLFLRDKKRNFYLLSCLDNQEIDLKEIKNALQCQGNLSFGSPEYLYEKLGVKPGSVSPYALVNNNDKDVSFYLDISILEFELCNFHPLDNTKTIQVKTDDCLDFLKSLCEVKLINLKTKEVSIA
;
A
#
# COMPACT_ATOMS: atom_id res chain seq x y z
N MET A 1 8.31 3.10 -19.21
CA MET A 1 6.88 2.78 -19.14
C MET A 1 6.07 4.02 -18.88
N HIS A 2 4.93 4.11 -19.53
CA HIS A 2 3.94 5.15 -19.23
C HIS A 2 3.15 4.78 -17.97
N GLY A 3 2.42 5.76 -17.44
CA GLY A 3 1.60 5.56 -16.26
C GLY A 3 2.30 5.84 -14.95
N ALA A 4 1.60 5.64 -13.86
CA ALA A 4 2.14 5.87 -12.52
C ALA A 4 3.13 4.77 -12.15
N HIS A 5 4.31 5.18 -11.69
CA HIS A 5 5.27 4.27 -11.07
C HIS A 5 5.07 4.34 -9.57
N THR A 6 4.95 3.19 -8.92
CA THR A 6 4.52 3.09 -7.54
C THR A 6 5.56 2.43 -6.66
N LYS A 7 5.48 2.73 -5.38
CA LYS A 7 6.19 2.00 -4.33
C LYS A 7 5.19 1.61 -3.25
N ASN A 8 5.53 0.56 -2.51
CA ASN A 8 4.65 -0.03 -1.52
C ASN A 8 5.39 -0.18 -0.21
N LEU A 9 4.82 0.37 0.85
CA LEU A 9 5.42 0.39 2.16
C LEU A 9 4.59 -0.48 3.10
N PHE A 10 5.22 -1.49 3.68
CA PHE A 10 4.60 -2.32 4.72
C PHE A 10 5.02 -1.78 6.07
N LEU A 11 4.03 -1.31 6.84
CA LEU A 11 4.26 -0.56 8.08
C LEU A 11 3.57 -1.24 9.24
N ARG A 12 4.05 -0.96 10.44
CA ARG A 12 3.39 -1.38 11.67
C ARG A 12 3.42 -0.25 12.69
N ASP A 13 2.46 -0.24 13.59
CA ASP A 13 2.48 0.65 14.74
C ASP A 13 3.00 -0.09 15.99
N LYS A 14 3.02 0.62 17.10
CA LYS A 14 3.54 0.08 18.36
C LYS A 14 2.72 -1.11 18.88
N LYS A 15 1.42 -1.17 18.55
CA LYS A 15 0.52 -2.24 19.00
C LYS A 15 0.35 -3.35 17.98
N ARG A 16 1.23 -3.42 16.96
CA ARG A 16 1.23 -4.43 15.92
C ARG A 16 -0.02 -4.39 15.05
N ASN A 17 -0.55 -3.20 14.80
CA ASN A 17 -1.47 -3.02 13.69
C ASN A 17 -0.65 -2.82 12.42
N PHE A 18 -1.06 -3.45 11.34
CA PHE A 18 -0.30 -3.46 10.08
C PHE A 18 -0.98 -2.62 9.02
N TYR A 19 -0.15 -1.97 8.21
CA TYR A 19 -0.61 -1.06 7.17
C TYR A 19 0.18 -1.31 5.90
N LEU A 20 -0.50 -1.27 4.77
CA LEU A 20 0.15 -1.27 3.47
C LEU A 20 -0.21 0.04 2.77
N LEU A 21 0.80 0.83 2.45
CA LEU A 21 0.64 2.09 1.73
C LEU A 21 1.24 1.97 0.35
N SER A 22 0.41 2.15 -0.67
CA SER A 22 0.86 2.24 -2.06
C SER A 22 0.80 3.69 -2.49
N CYS A 23 1.93 4.23 -2.94
CA CYS A 23 2.04 5.62 -3.36
C CYS A 23 2.90 5.75 -4.60
N LEU A 24 2.94 6.96 -5.18
CA LEU A 24 3.86 7.23 -6.28
C LEU A 24 5.30 7.11 -5.77
N ASP A 25 6.18 6.56 -6.60
CA ASP A 25 7.55 6.26 -6.19
C ASP A 25 8.38 7.51 -5.91
N ASN A 26 7.99 8.66 -6.44
CA ASN A 26 8.65 9.93 -6.17
C ASN A 26 8.12 10.68 -4.94
N GLN A 27 7.15 10.11 -4.23
CA GLN A 27 6.66 10.70 -2.98
C GLN A 27 7.65 10.46 -1.85
N GLU A 28 7.94 11.52 -1.10
CA GLU A 28 8.70 11.39 0.14
C GLU A 28 7.73 11.12 1.29
N ILE A 29 7.98 10.05 2.03
CA ILE A 29 7.11 9.64 3.11
C ILE A 29 7.82 9.83 4.45
N ASP A 30 7.26 10.69 5.28
CA ASP A 30 7.68 10.84 6.67
C ASP A 30 6.67 10.12 7.55
N LEU A 31 7.11 9.02 8.19
CA LEU A 31 6.22 8.20 9.01
C LEU A 31 5.62 8.98 10.18
N LYS A 32 6.34 9.97 10.70
CA LYS A 32 5.81 10.81 11.79
C LYS A 32 4.64 11.68 11.33
N GLU A 33 4.67 12.11 10.07
CA GLU A 33 3.63 12.96 9.52
C GLU A 33 2.35 12.21 9.19
N ILE A 34 2.47 10.94 8.78
CA ILE A 34 1.30 10.17 8.33
C ILE A 34 0.66 9.32 9.44
N LYS A 35 1.30 9.17 10.59
CA LYS A 35 0.79 8.28 11.64
C LYS A 35 -0.64 8.62 12.09
N ASN A 36 -0.99 9.89 12.14
CA ASN A 36 -2.34 10.29 12.53
C ASN A 36 -3.35 10.00 11.43
N ALA A 37 -2.96 10.18 10.16
CA ALA A 37 -3.81 9.86 9.03
C ALA A 37 -4.12 8.36 8.96
N LEU A 38 -3.17 7.52 9.33
CA LEU A 38 -3.35 6.07 9.37
C LEU A 38 -4.01 5.60 10.66
N GLN A 39 -4.29 6.50 11.59
CA GLN A 39 -4.90 6.20 12.90
C GLN A 39 -4.08 5.21 13.72
N CYS A 40 -2.77 5.38 13.73
CA CYS A 40 -1.85 4.46 14.36
C CYS A 40 -1.85 4.59 15.88
N GLN A 41 -1.55 3.49 16.54
CA GLN A 41 -1.35 3.43 18.00
C GLN A 41 0.14 3.56 18.28
N GLY A 42 0.59 4.78 18.52
CA GLY A 42 2.01 5.09 18.74
C GLY A 42 2.75 5.34 17.43
N ASN A 43 4.06 5.15 17.45
CA ASN A 43 4.90 5.46 16.29
C ASN A 43 4.80 4.38 15.20
N LEU A 44 4.88 4.82 13.94
CA LEU A 44 5.00 3.94 12.81
C LEU A 44 6.45 3.54 12.56
N SER A 45 6.64 2.30 12.14
CA SER A 45 7.92 1.80 11.66
C SER A 45 7.66 0.81 10.51
N PHE A 46 8.70 0.43 9.81
CA PHE A 46 8.58 -0.60 8.79
C PHE A 46 8.34 -1.95 9.46
N GLY A 47 7.45 -2.75 8.87
CA GLY A 47 7.23 -4.13 9.30
C GLY A 47 8.46 -4.99 9.04
N SER A 48 8.74 -5.94 9.93
CA SER A 48 9.86 -6.84 9.75
C SER A 48 9.63 -7.79 8.57
N PRO A 49 10.72 -8.37 8.00
CA PRO A 49 10.58 -9.40 6.96
C PRO A 49 9.72 -10.58 7.41
N GLU A 50 9.79 -10.96 8.69
CA GLU A 50 9.00 -12.06 9.25
C GLU A 50 7.50 -11.73 9.22
N TYR A 51 7.12 -10.54 9.66
CA TYR A 51 5.73 -10.09 9.60
C TYR A 51 5.25 -9.92 8.16
N LEU A 52 6.11 -9.41 7.28
CA LEU A 52 5.77 -9.26 5.88
C LEU A 52 5.41 -10.62 5.26
N TYR A 53 6.22 -11.63 5.51
CA TYR A 53 5.95 -12.97 5.02
C TYR A 53 4.69 -13.58 5.65
N GLU A 54 4.53 -13.41 6.97
CA GLU A 54 3.36 -13.93 7.69
C GLU A 54 2.06 -13.32 7.17
N LYS A 55 2.04 -12.02 6.91
CA LYS A 55 0.81 -11.29 6.56
C LYS A 55 0.55 -11.25 5.06
N LEU A 56 1.58 -11.13 4.24
CA LEU A 56 1.44 -10.92 2.81
C LEU A 56 2.10 -12.00 1.95
N GLY A 57 2.83 -12.93 2.57
CA GLY A 57 3.42 -14.06 1.86
C GLY A 57 4.53 -13.70 0.90
N VAL A 58 5.15 -12.54 1.06
CA VAL A 58 6.21 -12.04 0.15
C VAL A 58 7.45 -11.66 0.93
N LYS A 59 8.56 -11.51 0.22
CA LYS A 59 9.85 -11.06 0.77
C LYS A 59 10.01 -9.56 0.54
N PRO A 60 10.89 -8.88 1.33
CA PRO A 60 11.25 -7.50 1.04
C PRO A 60 11.67 -7.33 -0.42
N GLY A 61 11.24 -6.26 -1.05
CA GLY A 61 11.47 -6.01 -2.47
C GLY A 61 10.36 -6.53 -3.39
N SER A 62 9.48 -7.40 -2.90
CA SER A 62 8.36 -7.95 -3.67
C SER A 62 7.01 -7.46 -3.16
N VAL A 63 6.97 -6.39 -2.38
CA VAL A 63 5.74 -5.86 -1.80
C VAL A 63 4.91 -5.18 -2.87
N SER A 64 3.64 -5.59 -2.99
CA SER A 64 2.68 -4.94 -3.87
C SER A 64 1.28 -5.04 -3.26
N PRO A 65 0.33 -4.22 -3.72
CA PRO A 65 -1.04 -4.35 -3.21
C PRO A 65 -1.68 -5.69 -3.55
N TYR A 66 -1.22 -6.36 -4.61
CA TYR A 66 -1.73 -7.70 -4.96
C TYR A 66 -1.43 -8.74 -3.89
N ALA A 67 -0.42 -8.52 -3.06
CA ALA A 67 -0.10 -9.42 -1.96
C ALA A 67 -1.21 -9.48 -0.90
N LEU A 68 -2.14 -8.51 -0.90
CA LEU A 68 -3.30 -8.54 -0.01
C LEU A 68 -4.17 -9.77 -0.20
N VAL A 69 -4.09 -10.44 -1.34
CA VAL A 69 -4.79 -11.71 -1.58
C VAL A 69 -4.36 -12.78 -0.56
N ASN A 70 -3.15 -12.69 -0.04
CA ASN A 70 -2.60 -13.61 0.95
C ASN A 70 -2.94 -13.24 2.39
N ASN A 71 -3.54 -12.06 2.62
CA ASN A 71 -3.87 -11.61 3.98
C ASN A 71 -5.20 -12.21 4.43
N ASN A 72 -5.17 -13.48 4.78
CA ASN A 72 -6.37 -14.22 5.17
C ASN A 72 -7.02 -13.67 6.44
N ASP A 73 -6.21 -13.16 7.36
CA ASP A 73 -6.69 -12.57 8.62
C ASP A 73 -7.33 -11.19 8.40
N LYS A 74 -7.10 -10.58 7.26
CA LYS A 74 -7.60 -9.24 6.90
C LYS A 74 -7.24 -8.18 7.93
N ASP A 75 -6.06 -8.31 8.52
CA ASP A 75 -5.57 -7.43 9.58
C ASP A 75 -4.56 -6.38 9.07
N VAL A 76 -4.32 -6.34 7.77
CA VAL A 76 -3.51 -5.29 7.13
C VAL A 76 -4.45 -4.26 6.54
N SER A 77 -4.37 -3.02 7.04
CA SER A 77 -5.15 -1.90 6.52
C SER A 77 -4.46 -1.35 5.27
N PHE A 78 -5.23 -1.19 4.19
CA PHE A 78 -4.67 -0.74 2.92
C PHE A 78 -5.00 0.72 2.65
N TYR A 79 -3.96 1.49 2.32
CA TYR A 79 -4.07 2.90 1.95
C TYR A 79 -3.46 3.10 0.56
N LEU A 80 -4.19 3.79 -0.29
CA LEU A 80 -3.77 4.12 -1.66
C LEU A 80 -3.62 5.63 -1.79
N ASP A 81 -2.46 6.06 -2.27
CA ASP A 81 -2.23 7.48 -2.59
C ASP A 81 -3.21 7.92 -3.67
N ILE A 82 -4.04 8.92 -3.34
CA ILE A 82 -5.08 9.40 -4.25
C ILE A 82 -4.48 9.89 -5.59
N SER A 83 -3.21 10.32 -5.58
CA SER A 83 -2.54 10.78 -6.79
C SER A 83 -2.38 9.68 -7.84
N ILE A 84 -2.39 8.41 -7.43
CA ILE A 84 -2.34 7.29 -8.38
C ILE A 84 -3.59 7.28 -9.26
N LEU A 85 -4.73 7.71 -8.74
CA LEU A 85 -5.99 7.74 -9.49
C LEU A 85 -6.01 8.77 -10.62
N GLU A 86 -5.06 9.70 -10.63
CA GLU A 86 -4.91 10.68 -11.72
C GLU A 86 -4.32 10.05 -12.99
N PHE A 87 -3.77 8.84 -12.88
CA PHE A 87 -3.17 8.11 -13.99
C PHE A 87 -4.11 7.03 -14.48
N GLU A 88 -4.23 6.90 -15.79
CA GLU A 88 -5.03 5.85 -16.40
C GLU A 88 -4.43 4.46 -16.19
N LEU A 89 -3.09 4.40 -16.17
CA LEU A 89 -2.32 3.18 -15.99
C LEU A 89 -1.43 3.29 -14.76
N CYS A 90 -1.22 2.17 -14.09
CA CYS A 90 -0.26 2.11 -13.00
C CYS A 90 0.60 0.86 -13.11
N ASN A 91 1.81 0.95 -12.57
CA ASN A 91 2.83 -0.10 -12.67
C ASN A 91 3.15 -0.62 -11.28
N PHE A 92 3.01 -1.92 -11.10
CA PHE A 92 3.32 -2.61 -9.86
C PHE A 92 4.19 -3.82 -10.14
N HIS A 93 4.97 -4.21 -9.13
CA HIS A 93 5.55 -5.55 -9.12
C HIS A 93 4.47 -6.51 -8.62
N PRO A 94 4.24 -7.65 -9.30
CA PRO A 94 3.29 -8.63 -8.78
C PRO A 94 3.86 -9.32 -7.53
N LEU A 95 3.97 -10.62 -7.49
CA LEU A 95 4.57 -11.32 -6.34
C LEU A 95 6.05 -11.65 -6.55
N ASP A 96 6.63 -11.14 -7.62
CA ASP A 96 8.02 -11.36 -8.03
C ASP A 96 8.60 -10.02 -8.47
N ASN A 97 9.64 -9.54 -7.77
CA ASN A 97 10.25 -8.24 -8.04
C ASN A 97 11.10 -8.20 -9.31
N THR A 98 11.26 -9.32 -10.00
CA THR A 98 11.98 -9.35 -11.29
C THR A 98 11.13 -8.82 -12.44
N LYS A 99 9.83 -8.64 -12.21
CA LYS A 99 8.89 -8.21 -13.23
C LYS A 99 8.09 -7.01 -12.77
N THR A 100 7.71 -6.17 -13.74
CA THR A 100 6.77 -5.08 -13.52
C THR A 100 5.57 -5.32 -14.41
N ILE A 101 4.37 -5.22 -13.86
CA ILE A 101 3.15 -5.27 -14.65
C ILE A 101 2.53 -3.89 -14.72
N GLN A 102 1.94 -3.60 -15.88
CA GLN A 102 1.16 -2.39 -16.08
C GLN A 102 -0.31 -2.77 -16.19
N VAL A 103 -1.14 -2.10 -15.42
CA VAL A 103 -2.58 -2.36 -15.38
C VAL A 103 -3.35 -1.06 -15.47
N LYS A 104 -4.60 -1.13 -15.89
CA LYS A 104 -5.50 0.01 -15.80
C LYS A 104 -5.76 0.30 -14.32
N THR A 105 -5.65 1.56 -13.94
CA THR A 105 -5.83 1.98 -12.55
C THR A 105 -7.22 1.61 -12.04
N ASP A 106 -8.27 1.79 -12.86
CA ASP A 106 -9.63 1.44 -12.49
C ASP A 106 -9.79 -0.06 -12.21
N ASP A 107 -9.17 -0.91 -13.04
CA ASP A 107 -9.24 -2.36 -12.85
C ASP A 107 -8.51 -2.79 -11.57
N CYS A 108 -7.36 -2.18 -11.32
CA CYS A 108 -6.61 -2.42 -10.09
C CYS A 108 -7.42 -2.03 -8.85
N LEU A 109 -8.04 -0.85 -8.88
CA LEU A 109 -8.85 -0.37 -7.77
C LEU A 109 -10.04 -1.31 -7.52
N ASP A 110 -10.74 -1.72 -8.58
CA ASP A 110 -11.87 -2.65 -8.46
C ASP A 110 -11.45 -3.98 -7.83
N PHE A 111 -10.31 -4.51 -8.28
CA PHE A 111 -9.78 -5.75 -7.71
C PHE A 111 -9.48 -5.59 -6.22
N LEU A 112 -8.81 -4.50 -5.83
CA LEU A 112 -8.45 -4.26 -4.43
C LEU A 112 -9.68 -4.06 -3.56
N LYS A 113 -10.70 -3.39 -4.09
CA LYS A 113 -11.98 -3.23 -3.36
C LYS A 113 -12.69 -4.56 -3.14
N SER A 114 -12.45 -5.55 -3.99
CA SER A 114 -13.00 -6.90 -3.80
C SER A 114 -12.31 -7.65 -2.68
N LEU A 115 -11.06 -7.27 -2.34
CA LEU A 115 -10.27 -7.93 -1.30
C LEU A 115 -10.42 -7.29 0.08
N CYS A 116 -10.55 -5.96 0.13
CA CYS A 116 -10.50 -5.22 1.39
C CYS A 116 -11.14 -3.84 1.23
N GLU A 117 -11.30 -3.14 2.35
CA GLU A 117 -11.64 -1.73 2.32
C GLU A 117 -10.42 -0.94 1.82
N VAL A 118 -10.59 -0.20 0.74
CA VAL A 118 -9.53 0.63 0.20
C VAL A 118 -9.70 2.05 0.72
N LYS A 119 -8.72 2.54 1.47
CA LYS A 119 -8.69 3.91 1.96
C LYS A 119 -7.81 4.73 1.05
N LEU A 120 -8.31 5.90 0.64
CA LEU A 120 -7.57 6.84 -0.18
C LEU A 120 -6.95 7.89 0.71
N ILE A 121 -5.67 8.16 0.54
CA ILE A 121 -4.96 9.16 1.32
C ILE A 121 -4.41 10.26 0.40
N ASN A 122 -4.66 11.52 0.78
CA ASN A 122 -4.00 12.67 0.16
C ASN A 122 -2.75 12.95 1.00
N LEU A 123 -1.57 12.67 0.43
CA LEU A 123 -0.32 12.81 1.16
C LEU A 123 0.07 14.27 1.45
N LYS A 124 -0.53 15.24 0.75
CA LYS A 124 -0.30 16.66 1.02
C LYS A 124 -1.13 17.16 2.19
N THR A 125 -2.42 16.86 2.19
CA THR A 125 -3.35 17.33 3.23
C THR A 125 -3.49 16.37 4.39
N LYS A 126 -3.08 15.10 4.19
CA LYS A 126 -3.25 13.99 5.13
C LYS A 126 -4.72 13.60 5.34
N GLU A 127 -5.60 14.00 4.42
CA GLU A 127 -6.99 13.59 4.46
C GLU A 127 -7.14 12.17 3.93
N VAL A 128 -8.04 11.41 4.56
CA VAL A 128 -8.34 10.03 4.22
C VAL A 128 -9.82 9.89 3.91
N SER A 129 -10.14 9.18 2.84
CA SER A 129 -11.51 8.85 2.46
C SER A 129 -11.60 7.38 2.07
N ILE A 130 -12.82 6.88 1.96
CA ILE A 130 -13.07 5.50 1.52
C ILE A 130 -13.30 5.49 0.02
N ALA A 131 -12.64 4.58 -0.66
CA ALA A 131 -12.81 4.45 -2.11
C ALA A 131 -14.18 3.85 -2.48
#